data_01d34d930882f15ba6c8e26892896b55
#
_entry.id   01d34d930882f15ba6c8e26892896b55
#
_cell.length_a   1.000
_cell.length_b   1.000
_cell.length_c   1.000
_cell.angle_alpha   90.00
_cell.angle_beta   90.00
_cell.angle_gamma   90.00
#
_symmetry.space_group_name_H-M   'P 1'
#
loop_
_entity.id
_entity.type
_entity.pdbx_description
1 polymer ?
#
loop_
_entity_poly.entity_id
_entity_poly.type
_entity_poly.pdbx_seq_one_letter_code
_entity_poly.pdbx_strand_id
1 'polypeptide(L)'
;MFLPLFCACDDEDDATPVTLYTDARQELRVYGNEYKEIRITSKSNNGNLTRLHISSRDSERGEMTLLDSALNQQEIDFTYYYKAPILRKDSASVRLTITTFNAAGNTQSVEVTVRVIQRDYLLEELSAITLYAHETETHPNGYCFADFRPLMTSLTDSAKIDLYAYVDEGNSELMTREWRTNTDVFFTRNNNFNYSEATYSSLTASFEAAIGNPRIANIKADDIILFGRGNEALGVIKIIQVYDEPGVENDRYYFNVKRLRAGS
;
A
#
# COMPACT_ATOMS: atom_id res chain seq x y z
N MET A 1 7.71 -77.09 -31.44
CA MET A 1 6.59 -76.57 -30.65
C MET A 1 7.01 -75.32 -30.01
N PHE A 2 6.77 -74.14 -30.67
CA PHE A 2 7.15 -72.82 -30.20
C PHE A 2 5.90 -72.23 -29.53
N LEU A 3 6.02 -71.91 -28.22
CA LEU A 3 5.03 -71.08 -27.52
C LEU A 3 5.37 -69.62 -27.76
N PRO A 4 4.43 -68.79 -28.20
CA PRO A 4 4.65 -67.35 -28.17
C PRO A 4 4.39 -66.86 -26.76
N LEU A 5 5.44 -66.18 -26.16
CA LEU A 5 5.27 -65.31 -24.99
C LEU A 5 4.51 -64.05 -25.47
N PHE A 6 3.30 -63.88 -25.02
CA PHE A 6 2.60 -62.64 -25.03
C PHE A 6 3.20 -61.77 -23.89
N CYS A 7 4.01 -60.80 -24.24
CA CYS A 7 4.27 -59.64 -23.39
C CYS A 7 2.99 -58.81 -23.40
N ALA A 8 2.20 -58.86 -22.36
CA ALA A 8 1.24 -57.82 -22.06
C ALA A 8 2.05 -56.59 -21.65
N CYS A 9 2.12 -55.60 -22.51
CA CYS A 9 2.39 -54.24 -22.07
C CYS A 9 1.14 -53.79 -21.32
N ASP A 10 1.20 -53.77 -20.00
CA ASP A 10 0.31 -52.91 -19.23
C ASP A 10 0.72 -51.47 -19.57
N ASP A 11 -0.04 -50.87 -20.48
CA ASP A 11 -0.13 -49.42 -20.57
C ASP A 11 -0.82 -48.96 -19.27
N GLU A 12 -0.07 -48.88 -18.17
CA GLU A 12 -0.49 -48.03 -17.07
C GLU A 12 -0.54 -46.61 -17.65
N ASP A 13 -1.77 -46.16 -17.91
CA ASP A 13 -2.07 -44.75 -18.16
C ASP A 13 -1.47 -43.94 -17.01
N ASP A 14 -0.30 -43.39 -17.24
CA ASP A 14 0.38 -42.40 -16.35
C ASP A 14 -0.43 -41.10 -16.37
N ALA A 15 -1.73 -41.21 -16.05
CA ALA A 15 -2.61 -40.06 -15.92
C ALA A 15 -2.08 -39.19 -14.76
N THR A 16 -1.53 -38.08 -15.10
CA THR A 16 -1.02 -37.07 -14.12
C THR A 16 -2.02 -36.89 -12.99
N PRO A 17 -1.66 -37.20 -11.72
CA PRO A 17 -2.64 -37.29 -10.61
C PRO A 17 -3.40 -35.97 -10.37
N VAL A 18 -2.76 -34.84 -10.67
CA VAL A 18 -3.34 -33.48 -10.62
C VAL A 18 -2.89 -32.71 -11.86
N THR A 19 -3.83 -32.12 -12.57
CA THR A 19 -3.56 -31.18 -13.67
C THR A 19 -3.90 -29.78 -13.22
N LEU A 20 -3.08 -28.80 -13.61
CA LEU A 20 -3.30 -27.38 -13.30
C LEU A 20 -2.91 -26.54 -14.51
N TYR A 21 -3.84 -25.71 -14.95
CA TYR A 21 -3.66 -24.80 -16.08
C TYR A 21 -4.11 -23.38 -15.70
N THR A 22 -3.53 -22.40 -16.38
CA THR A 22 -3.97 -21.02 -16.34
C THR A 22 -3.98 -20.44 -17.75
N ASP A 23 -4.91 -19.52 -18.03
CA ASP A 23 -4.94 -18.74 -19.26
C ASP A 23 -3.85 -17.64 -19.29
N ALA A 24 -3.20 -17.40 -18.15
CA ALA A 24 -2.11 -16.45 -18.04
C ALA A 24 -0.94 -16.88 -18.93
N ARG A 25 -0.54 -15.98 -19.83
CA ARG A 25 0.67 -16.16 -20.62
C ARG A 25 1.89 -16.17 -19.71
N GLN A 26 3.04 -16.63 -20.22
CA GLN A 26 4.29 -16.66 -19.45
C GLN A 26 4.66 -15.32 -18.79
N GLU A 27 4.29 -14.20 -19.43
CA GLU A 27 4.44 -12.85 -18.85
C GLU A 27 3.17 -12.04 -19.06
N LEU A 28 2.57 -11.61 -17.94
CA LEU A 28 1.47 -10.64 -17.94
C LEU A 28 2.02 -9.23 -17.71
N ARG A 29 1.38 -8.21 -18.31
CA ARG A 29 1.66 -6.81 -18.00
C ARG A 29 0.44 -6.18 -17.37
N VAL A 30 0.66 -5.42 -16.29
CA VAL A 30 -0.39 -4.73 -15.53
C VAL A 30 0.18 -3.45 -14.95
N TYR A 31 -0.64 -2.42 -14.82
CA TYR A 31 -0.23 -1.21 -14.09
C TYR A 31 -0.46 -1.36 -12.60
N GLY A 32 0.37 -0.68 -11.80
CA GLY A 32 0.21 -0.65 -10.35
C GLY A 32 -1.22 -0.26 -9.97
N ASN A 33 -1.77 -0.96 -8.97
CA ASN A 33 -3.13 -0.83 -8.47
C ASN A 33 -4.27 -1.29 -9.40
N GLU A 34 -3.98 -1.78 -10.60
CA GLU A 34 -4.97 -2.36 -11.50
C GLU A 34 -5.21 -3.85 -11.19
N TYR A 35 -6.40 -4.34 -11.55
CA TYR A 35 -6.74 -5.75 -11.47
C TYR A 35 -6.43 -6.47 -12.78
N LYS A 36 -5.98 -7.71 -12.66
CA LYS A 36 -5.80 -8.64 -13.78
C LYS A 36 -6.52 -9.94 -13.48
N GLU A 37 -7.39 -10.34 -14.39
CA GLU A 37 -8.05 -11.64 -14.32
C GLU A 37 -7.07 -12.75 -14.72
N ILE A 38 -7.08 -13.84 -13.95
CA ILE A 38 -6.32 -15.07 -14.20
C ILE A 38 -7.30 -16.23 -14.02
N ARG A 39 -7.64 -16.91 -15.09
CA ARG A 39 -8.47 -18.12 -15.02
C ARG A 39 -7.59 -19.31 -14.65
N ILE A 40 -8.04 -20.07 -13.68
CA ILE A 40 -7.34 -21.22 -13.11
C ILE A 40 -8.27 -22.43 -13.25
N THR A 41 -7.81 -23.45 -13.98
CA THR A 41 -8.48 -24.74 -14.08
C THR A 41 -7.60 -25.83 -13.51
N SER A 42 -8.16 -26.64 -12.62
CA SER A 42 -7.43 -27.79 -12.06
C SER A 42 -8.36 -28.98 -11.91
N LYS A 43 -7.82 -30.18 -12.17
CA LYS A 43 -8.54 -31.44 -12.05
C LYS A 43 -7.66 -32.49 -11.36
N SER A 44 -8.25 -33.24 -10.45
CA SER A 44 -7.62 -34.38 -9.81
C SER A 44 -8.19 -35.68 -10.35
N ASN A 45 -7.32 -36.62 -10.77
CA ASN A 45 -7.67 -37.95 -11.20
C ASN A 45 -7.68 -38.95 -10.03
N ASN A 46 -7.19 -38.55 -8.86
CA ASN A 46 -7.11 -39.38 -7.65
C ASN A 46 -7.57 -38.60 -6.42
N GLY A 47 -8.85 -38.72 -6.08
CA GLY A 47 -9.49 -38.03 -4.96
C GLY A 47 -9.84 -36.56 -5.27
N ASN A 48 -10.45 -35.91 -4.31
CA ASN A 48 -10.83 -34.50 -4.47
C ASN A 48 -9.62 -33.57 -4.32
N LEU A 49 -9.66 -32.42 -5.00
CA LEU A 49 -8.82 -31.27 -4.69
C LEU A 49 -9.16 -30.77 -3.28
N THR A 50 -8.17 -30.55 -2.44
CA THR A 50 -8.33 -30.16 -1.03
C THR A 50 -7.94 -28.73 -0.74
N ARG A 51 -7.11 -28.11 -1.60
CA ARG A 51 -6.59 -26.75 -1.36
C ARG A 51 -6.18 -26.10 -2.67
N LEU A 52 -6.49 -24.81 -2.79
CA LEU A 52 -5.89 -23.88 -3.76
C LEU A 52 -5.09 -22.84 -3.00
N HIS A 53 -3.81 -22.74 -3.29
CA HIS A 53 -2.91 -21.75 -2.70
C HIS A 53 -2.30 -20.88 -3.79
N ILE A 54 -2.35 -19.54 -3.59
CA ILE A 54 -1.71 -18.57 -4.48
C ILE A 54 -0.79 -17.72 -3.64
N SER A 55 0.48 -17.69 -3.98
CA SER A 55 1.48 -16.79 -3.39
C SER A 55 2.07 -15.87 -4.45
N SER A 56 2.62 -14.75 -3.99
CA SER A 56 3.40 -13.83 -4.81
C SER A 56 4.78 -13.62 -4.20
N ARG A 57 5.76 -13.35 -5.06
CA ARG A 57 7.11 -12.98 -4.63
C ARG A 57 7.64 -11.88 -5.54
N ASP A 58 8.14 -10.81 -4.92
CA ASP A 58 8.86 -9.72 -5.59
C ASP A 58 10.02 -9.18 -4.75
N SER A 59 10.81 -8.29 -5.34
CA SER A 59 12.02 -7.75 -4.70
C SER A 59 11.76 -6.69 -3.63
N GLU A 60 10.55 -6.09 -3.58
CA GLU A 60 10.22 -5.03 -2.64
C GLU A 60 9.52 -5.55 -1.39
N ARG A 61 8.65 -6.58 -1.54
CA ARG A 61 7.78 -7.06 -0.47
C ARG A 61 8.09 -8.48 -0.01
N GLY A 62 8.96 -9.20 -0.76
CA GLY A 62 9.26 -10.60 -0.47
C GLY A 62 8.15 -11.55 -0.89
N GLU A 63 7.93 -12.61 -0.13
CA GLU A 63 6.90 -13.60 -0.38
C GLU A 63 5.64 -13.32 0.45
N MET A 64 4.48 -13.37 -0.20
CA MET A 64 3.17 -13.11 0.39
C MET A 64 2.16 -14.14 -0.07
N THR A 65 1.33 -14.65 0.84
CA THR A 65 0.13 -15.43 0.50
C THR A 65 -0.98 -14.49 0.05
N LEU A 66 -1.50 -14.73 -1.15
CA LEU A 66 -2.59 -13.94 -1.73
C LEU A 66 -3.96 -14.63 -1.60
N LEU A 67 -3.97 -15.96 -1.67
CA LEU A 67 -5.15 -16.80 -1.47
C LEU A 67 -4.74 -18.13 -0.86
N ASP A 68 -5.52 -18.57 0.11
CA ASP A 68 -5.42 -19.91 0.69
C ASP A 68 -6.85 -20.43 0.94
N SER A 69 -7.32 -21.29 0.07
CA SER A 69 -8.71 -21.75 0.05
C SER A 69 -8.79 -23.27 0.16
N ALA A 70 -9.57 -23.76 1.12
CA ALA A 70 -9.93 -25.16 1.21
C ALA A 70 -10.92 -25.53 0.10
N LEU A 71 -10.74 -26.70 -0.49
CA LEU A 71 -11.56 -27.25 -1.56
C LEU A 71 -12.09 -28.65 -1.15
N ASN A 72 -13.15 -29.10 -1.82
CA ASN A 72 -13.65 -30.44 -1.70
C ASN A 72 -14.39 -30.85 -3.00
N GLN A 73 -13.69 -30.81 -4.13
CA GLN A 73 -14.25 -31.15 -5.44
C GLN A 73 -13.16 -31.66 -6.36
N GLN A 74 -13.52 -32.51 -7.35
CA GLN A 74 -12.54 -33.08 -8.27
C GLN A 74 -11.98 -32.11 -9.29
N GLU A 75 -12.74 -31.07 -9.61
CA GLU A 75 -12.37 -30.08 -10.63
C GLU A 75 -12.77 -28.70 -10.17
N ILE A 76 -11.93 -27.70 -10.52
CA ILE A 76 -12.22 -26.27 -10.35
C ILE A 76 -12.05 -25.54 -11.68
N ASP A 77 -12.90 -24.56 -11.90
CA ASP A 77 -12.76 -23.49 -12.88
C ASP A 77 -12.99 -22.18 -12.13
N PHE A 78 -11.90 -21.46 -11.83
CA PHE A 78 -11.89 -20.34 -10.91
C PHE A 78 -11.22 -19.13 -11.54
N THR A 79 -11.84 -17.95 -11.46
CA THR A 79 -11.24 -16.69 -11.88
C THR A 79 -10.69 -15.97 -10.68
N TYR A 80 -9.37 -15.79 -10.66
CA TYR A 80 -8.67 -15.01 -9.66
C TYR A 80 -8.42 -13.60 -10.16
N TYR A 81 -8.80 -12.60 -9.36
CA TYR A 81 -8.56 -11.18 -9.65
C TYR A 81 -7.29 -10.73 -8.93
N TYR A 82 -6.16 -10.83 -9.62
CA TYR A 82 -4.89 -10.36 -9.10
C TYR A 82 -4.87 -8.85 -9.07
N LYS A 83 -4.71 -8.25 -7.88
CA LYS A 83 -4.49 -6.81 -7.71
C LYS A 83 -2.99 -6.54 -7.75
N ALA A 84 -2.54 -5.78 -8.75
CA ALA A 84 -1.15 -5.38 -8.85
C ALA A 84 -0.77 -4.41 -7.73
N PRO A 85 0.40 -4.58 -7.10
CA PRO A 85 0.86 -3.67 -6.07
C PRO A 85 1.16 -2.28 -6.63
N ILE A 86 1.08 -1.27 -5.77
CA ILE A 86 1.72 0.02 -6.01
C ILE A 86 3.21 -0.18 -5.74
N LEU A 87 4.05 0.24 -6.66
CA LEU A 87 5.50 0.09 -6.59
C LEU A 87 6.17 1.40 -6.19
N ARG A 88 7.32 1.31 -5.53
CA ARG A 88 8.22 2.45 -5.28
C ARG A 88 9.13 2.73 -6.49
N LYS A 89 9.28 1.77 -7.39
CA LYS A 89 10.07 1.84 -8.62
C LYS A 89 9.17 1.87 -9.84
N ASP A 90 9.71 2.30 -10.97
CA ASP A 90 8.98 2.39 -12.24
C ASP A 90 8.39 1.04 -12.69
N SER A 91 9.00 -0.06 -12.31
CA SER A 91 8.50 -1.40 -12.60
C SER A 91 9.10 -2.46 -11.67
N ALA A 92 8.34 -3.54 -11.46
CA ALA A 92 8.83 -4.75 -10.80
C ALA A 92 8.33 -5.99 -11.51
N SER A 93 9.08 -7.08 -11.38
CA SER A 93 8.64 -8.41 -11.76
C SER A 93 8.10 -9.13 -10.53
N VAL A 94 6.83 -9.49 -10.57
CA VAL A 94 6.16 -10.27 -9.53
C VAL A 94 5.97 -11.69 -10.04
N ARG A 95 6.44 -12.68 -9.31
CA ARG A 95 6.21 -14.09 -9.59
C ARG A 95 5.00 -14.55 -8.78
N LEU A 96 3.96 -15.00 -9.46
CA LEU A 96 2.81 -15.67 -8.85
C LEU A 96 3.02 -17.16 -8.93
N THR A 97 2.88 -17.87 -7.81
CA THR A 97 2.88 -19.34 -7.75
C THR A 97 1.48 -19.79 -7.37
N ILE A 98 0.85 -20.53 -8.27
CA ILE A 98 -0.47 -21.11 -8.09
C ILE A 98 -0.28 -22.59 -7.85
N THR A 99 -0.77 -23.12 -6.74
CA THR A 99 -0.60 -24.53 -6.35
C THR A 99 -1.93 -25.13 -5.96
N THR A 100 -2.23 -26.31 -6.49
CA THR A 100 -3.37 -27.15 -6.07
C THR A 100 -2.88 -28.43 -5.42
N PHE A 101 -3.65 -28.90 -4.44
CA PHE A 101 -3.38 -30.10 -3.64
C PHE A 101 -4.59 -31.01 -3.73
N ASN A 102 -4.37 -32.34 -3.71
CA ASN A 102 -5.46 -33.32 -3.63
C ASN A 102 -5.43 -34.14 -2.33
N ALA A 103 -6.47 -34.89 -2.09
CA ALA A 103 -6.61 -35.73 -0.90
C ALA A 103 -5.56 -36.87 -0.82
N ALA A 104 -5.00 -37.29 -1.94
CA ALA A 104 -3.93 -38.29 -2.01
C ALA A 104 -2.53 -37.71 -1.72
N GLY A 105 -2.42 -36.41 -1.44
CA GLY A 105 -1.15 -35.72 -1.14
C GLY A 105 -0.36 -35.27 -2.38
N ASN A 106 -0.92 -35.42 -3.59
CA ASN A 106 -0.28 -34.92 -4.80
C ASN A 106 -0.48 -33.39 -4.93
N THR A 107 0.48 -32.76 -5.54
CA THR A 107 0.47 -31.31 -5.77
C THR A 107 0.87 -30.98 -7.19
N GLN A 108 0.30 -29.91 -7.74
CA GLN A 108 0.72 -29.32 -9.00
C GLN A 108 0.83 -27.81 -8.85
N SER A 109 1.88 -27.25 -9.42
CA SER A 109 2.13 -25.79 -9.38
C SER A 109 2.37 -25.24 -10.78
N VAL A 110 1.91 -24.02 -10.99
CA VAL A 110 2.23 -23.22 -12.17
C VAL A 110 2.74 -21.84 -11.72
N GLU A 111 3.75 -21.33 -12.41
CA GLU A 111 4.29 -20.00 -12.17
C GLU A 111 3.85 -19.05 -13.29
N VAL A 112 3.43 -17.85 -12.89
CA VAL A 112 3.08 -16.75 -13.79
C VAL A 112 3.92 -15.54 -13.43
N THR A 113 4.67 -15.01 -14.38
CA THR A 113 5.40 -13.75 -14.20
C THR A 113 4.49 -12.58 -14.56
N VAL A 114 4.32 -11.65 -13.62
CA VAL A 114 3.58 -10.42 -13.83
C VAL A 114 4.55 -9.26 -13.81
N ARG A 115 4.69 -8.56 -14.93
CA ARG A 115 5.42 -7.28 -15.00
C ARG A 115 4.48 -6.17 -14.59
N VAL A 116 4.67 -5.67 -13.39
CA VAL A 116 3.94 -4.50 -12.88
C VAL A 116 4.69 -3.24 -13.32
N ILE A 117 3.96 -2.29 -13.90
CA ILE A 117 4.49 -1.01 -14.36
C ILE A 117 3.80 0.07 -13.52
N GLN A 118 4.58 0.88 -12.82
CA GLN A 118 4.03 1.99 -12.06
C GLN A 118 3.68 3.13 -13.03
N ARG A 119 2.40 3.55 -13.03
CA ARG A 119 2.01 4.81 -13.63
C ARG A 119 2.29 5.92 -12.64
N ASP A 120 2.90 6.98 -13.09
CA ASP A 120 2.96 8.20 -12.31
C ASP A 120 1.59 8.90 -12.35
N TYR A 121 1.10 9.36 -11.22
CA TYR A 121 -0.19 10.02 -11.11
C TYR A 121 -0.12 11.20 -10.14
N LEU A 122 -0.96 12.19 -10.41
CA LEU A 122 -1.11 13.36 -9.58
C LEU A 122 -1.73 12.96 -8.22
N LEU A 123 -1.26 13.62 -7.19
CA LEU A 123 -1.78 13.46 -5.84
C LEU A 123 -3.14 14.19 -5.71
N GLU A 124 -4.00 13.69 -4.83
CA GLU A 124 -5.22 14.38 -4.44
C GLU A 124 -4.91 15.56 -3.54
N GLU A 125 -5.41 16.76 -3.87
CA GLU A 125 -5.17 17.97 -3.09
C GLU A 125 -6.42 18.37 -2.31
N LEU A 126 -6.22 18.68 -1.02
CA LEU A 126 -7.15 19.43 -0.20
C LEU A 126 -6.50 20.76 0.15
N SER A 127 -7.19 21.82 -0.22
CA SER A 127 -6.71 23.21 -0.02
C SER A 127 -7.46 23.89 1.10
N ALA A 128 -6.90 25.00 1.56
CA ALA A 128 -7.54 25.89 2.53
C ALA A 128 -7.76 25.28 3.92
N ILE A 129 -6.84 24.42 4.36
CA ILE A 129 -6.91 23.83 5.69
C ILE A 129 -6.41 24.84 6.72
N THR A 130 -7.18 24.99 7.79
CA THR A 130 -6.79 25.78 8.96
C THR A 130 -6.56 24.85 10.14
N LEU A 131 -5.41 24.97 10.79
CA LEU A 131 -5.07 24.31 12.03
C LEU A 131 -4.66 25.35 13.05
N TYR A 132 -5.35 25.39 14.19
CA TYR A 132 -5.02 26.36 15.24
C TYR A 132 -3.83 25.89 16.07
N ALA A 133 -3.07 26.84 16.60
CA ALA A 133 -1.96 26.54 17.51
C ALA A 133 -2.48 26.02 18.85
N HIS A 134 -3.64 26.51 19.28
CA HIS A 134 -4.30 26.11 20.52
C HIS A 134 -5.70 25.55 20.23
N GLU A 135 -6.06 24.50 20.92
CA GLU A 135 -7.40 23.95 20.87
C GLU A 135 -8.37 24.79 21.71
N THR A 136 -9.54 25.07 21.13
CA THR A 136 -10.70 25.62 21.83
C THR A 136 -11.92 24.77 21.45
N GLU A 137 -13.11 25.07 21.99
CA GLU A 137 -14.34 24.36 21.62
C GLU A 137 -14.67 24.36 20.13
N THR A 138 -14.14 25.32 19.38
CA THR A 138 -14.41 25.52 17.93
C THR A 138 -13.16 25.46 17.06
N HIS A 139 -11.97 25.45 17.64
CA HIS A 139 -10.70 25.54 16.92
C HIS A 139 -9.91 24.23 17.01
N PRO A 140 -9.89 23.41 15.94
CA PRO A 140 -9.12 22.18 15.92
C PRO A 140 -7.62 22.46 15.88
N ASN A 141 -6.83 21.74 16.68
CA ASN A 141 -5.37 21.83 16.70
C ASN A 141 -4.68 20.54 16.25
N GLY A 142 -5.42 19.54 15.78
CA GLY A 142 -4.94 18.29 15.24
C GLY A 142 -5.44 18.02 13.83
N TYR A 143 -4.82 17.02 13.17
CA TYR A 143 -5.17 16.59 11.81
C TYR A 143 -5.00 15.09 11.65
N CYS A 144 -5.96 14.45 10.95
CA CYS A 144 -5.90 13.05 10.54
C CYS A 144 -5.66 12.95 9.04
N PHE A 145 -4.55 12.33 8.63
CA PHE A 145 -4.25 12.16 7.22
C PHE A 145 -5.09 11.06 6.55
N ALA A 146 -5.58 10.08 7.33
CA ALA A 146 -6.47 9.05 6.79
C ALA A 146 -7.83 9.62 6.38
N ASP A 147 -8.43 10.44 7.27
CA ASP A 147 -9.72 11.06 7.05
C ASP A 147 -9.64 12.39 6.30
N PHE A 148 -8.44 12.93 6.13
CA PHE A 148 -8.17 14.19 5.44
C PHE A 148 -8.91 15.38 6.05
N ARG A 149 -8.91 15.46 7.40
CA ARG A 149 -9.66 16.49 8.13
C ARG A 149 -8.97 16.97 9.39
N PRO A 150 -9.19 18.24 9.78
CA PRO A 150 -8.86 18.74 11.11
C PRO A 150 -9.67 18.02 12.20
N LEU A 151 -9.11 17.95 13.41
CA LEU A 151 -9.74 17.32 14.57
C LEU A 151 -9.35 18.03 15.88
N MET A 152 -10.19 17.80 16.91
CA MET A 152 -9.91 18.22 18.27
C MET A 152 -9.05 17.16 18.96
N THR A 153 -7.86 17.51 19.42
CA THR A 153 -6.96 16.53 20.06
C THR A 153 -7.50 16.04 21.40
N SER A 154 -8.19 16.89 22.13
CA SER A 154 -8.81 16.52 23.43
C SER A 154 -9.98 15.53 23.30
N LEU A 155 -10.66 15.50 22.14
CA LEU A 155 -11.85 14.69 21.90
C LEU A 155 -11.53 13.45 21.02
N THR A 156 -10.30 13.30 20.56
CA THR A 156 -9.91 12.28 19.59
C THR A 156 -8.94 11.29 20.22
N ASP A 157 -9.13 10.00 19.91
CA ASP A 157 -8.15 8.96 20.25
C ASP A 157 -6.78 9.34 19.69
N SER A 158 -5.77 9.35 20.54
CA SER A 158 -4.39 9.73 20.19
C SER A 158 -3.84 8.93 19.01
N ALA A 159 -4.25 7.68 18.83
CA ALA A 159 -3.87 6.83 17.71
C ALA A 159 -4.37 7.31 16.32
N LYS A 160 -5.28 8.31 16.31
CA LYS A 160 -5.80 8.93 15.08
C LYS A 160 -5.24 10.33 14.82
N ILE A 161 -4.38 10.83 15.70
CA ILE A 161 -3.80 12.17 15.59
C ILE A 161 -2.46 12.06 14.87
N ASP A 162 -2.48 12.19 13.55
CA ASP A 162 -1.28 12.10 12.72
C ASP A 162 -0.42 13.38 12.76
N LEU A 163 -1.02 14.51 13.10
CA LEU A 163 -0.36 15.78 13.26
C LEU A 163 -1.11 16.65 14.27
N TYR A 164 -0.40 17.33 15.15
CA TYR A 164 -0.98 18.36 16.01
C TYR A 164 -0.01 19.51 16.26
N ALA A 165 -0.58 20.71 16.47
CA ALA A 165 0.19 21.86 16.90
C ALA A 165 0.61 21.67 18.38
N TYR A 166 1.91 21.73 18.62
CA TYR A 166 2.46 21.57 19.97
C TYR A 166 2.34 22.88 20.77
N VAL A 167 1.91 22.77 22.01
CA VAL A 167 1.85 23.86 22.98
C VAL A 167 2.91 23.63 24.04
N ASP A 168 3.71 24.65 24.35
CA ASP A 168 4.61 24.61 25.50
C ASP A 168 3.86 25.02 26.76
N GLU A 169 3.63 24.07 27.68
CA GLU A 169 2.92 24.31 28.93
C GLU A 169 3.59 25.39 29.80
N GLY A 170 4.90 25.54 29.69
CA GLY A 170 5.66 26.59 30.40
C GLY A 170 5.49 27.99 29.79
N ASN A 171 4.98 28.10 28.59
CA ASN A 171 4.77 29.35 27.87
C ASN A 171 3.58 29.24 26.89
N SER A 172 2.43 28.92 27.44
CA SER A 172 1.20 28.64 26.68
C SER A 172 0.64 29.88 25.94
N GLU A 173 1.17 31.05 26.18
CA GLU A 173 0.76 32.28 25.51
C GLU A 173 1.49 32.55 24.17
N LEU A 174 2.43 31.68 23.79
CA LEU A 174 3.18 31.82 22.56
C LEU A 174 2.98 30.63 21.62
N MET A 175 2.84 30.95 20.35
CA MET A 175 2.86 29.94 19.31
C MET A 175 4.25 29.30 19.18
N THR A 176 4.38 27.99 19.40
CA THR A 176 5.68 27.30 19.31
C THR A 176 6.19 27.13 17.89
N ARG A 177 5.30 27.25 16.88
CA ARG A 177 5.58 26.92 15.47
C ARG A 177 6.18 25.53 15.30
N GLU A 178 5.69 24.58 16.11
CA GLU A 178 6.12 23.19 16.10
C GLU A 178 4.90 22.28 15.92
N TRP A 179 5.03 21.30 15.04
CA TRP A 179 4.07 20.19 14.91
C TRP A 179 4.69 18.90 15.40
N ARG A 180 3.86 18.06 15.99
CA ARG A 180 4.20 16.70 16.44
C ARG A 180 3.16 15.70 15.96
N THR A 181 3.49 14.41 16.11
CA THR A 181 2.57 13.30 15.87
C THR A 181 2.41 12.44 17.11
N ASN A 182 1.25 11.80 17.23
CA ASN A 182 0.99 10.73 18.21
C ASN A 182 1.02 9.33 17.56
N THR A 183 1.27 9.27 16.26
CA THR A 183 1.33 8.04 15.48
C THR A 183 2.77 7.77 15.01
N ASP A 184 2.93 6.81 14.11
CA ASP A 184 4.21 6.47 13.46
C ASP A 184 4.52 7.33 12.22
N VAL A 185 3.85 8.48 12.08
CA VAL A 185 4.11 9.45 11.01
C VAL A 185 5.41 10.21 11.27
N PHE A 186 6.19 10.41 10.22
CA PHE A 186 7.40 11.23 10.23
C PHE A 186 7.25 12.40 9.26
N PHE A 187 7.91 13.50 9.60
CA PHE A 187 7.94 14.72 8.80
C PHE A 187 9.36 15.02 8.30
N THR A 188 9.44 15.54 7.09
CA THR A 188 10.70 16.04 6.52
C THR A 188 10.45 17.33 5.77
N ARG A 189 11.19 18.41 6.13
CA ARG A 189 11.15 19.64 5.36
C ARG A 189 12.00 19.52 4.10
N ASN A 190 11.38 19.79 2.94
CA ASN A 190 12.07 19.85 1.65
C ASN A 190 11.52 21.00 0.79
N ASN A 191 12.03 22.21 1.03
CA ASN A 191 11.57 23.41 0.33
C ASN A 191 11.97 23.45 -1.16
N ASN A 192 12.78 22.50 -1.62
CA ASN A 192 13.12 22.34 -3.04
C ASN A 192 12.15 21.40 -3.79
N PHE A 193 11.23 20.75 -3.07
CA PHE A 193 10.24 19.87 -3.68
C PHE A 193 9.22 20.68 -4.50
N ASN A 194 8.95 20.27 -5.74
CA ASN A 194 7.96 20.93 -6.59
C ASN A 194 6.54 20.50 -6.19
N TYR A 195 5.93 21.24 -5.26
CA TYR A 195 4.58 20.97 -4.77
C TYR A 195 3.53 21.03 -5.88
N SER A 196 3.64 21.97 -6.84
CA SER A 196 2.61 22.18 -7.87
C SER A 196 2.47 20.97 -8.80
N GLU A 197 3.58 20.34 -9.14
CA GLU A 197 3.67 19.18 -10.03
C GLU A 197 3.91 17.87 -9.27
N ALA A 198 3.54 17.83 -7.99
CA ALA A 198 3.76 16.66 -7.15
C ALA A 198 3.01 15.45 -7.69
N THR A 199 3.76 14.39 -7.96
CA THR A 199 3.26 13.08 -8.38
C THR A 199 3.66 12.03 -7.35
N TYR A 200 3.11 10.83 -7.48
CA TYR A 200 3.50 9.70 -6.62
C TYR A 200 5.00 9.41 -6.70
N SER A 201 5.55 9.32 -7.90
CA SER A 201 6.99 9.02 -8.09
C SER A 201 7.88 10.11 -7.52
N SER A 202 7.56 11.39 -7.75
CA SER A 202 8.36 12.50 -7.22
C SER A 202 8.32 12.56 -5.69
N LEU A 203 7.13 12.30 -5.09
CA LEU A 203 6.96 12.25 -3.64
C LEU A 203 7.77 11.11 -3.03
N THR A 204 7.64 9.88 -3.56
CA THR A 204 8.32 8.71 -3.06
C THR A 204 9.84 8.86 -3.14
N ALA A 205 10.37 9.29 -4.28
CA ALA A 205 11.80 9.51 -4.45
C ALA A 205 12.35 10.57 -3.48
N SER A 206 11.59 11.65 -3.24
CA SER A 206 11.99 12.72 -2.34
C SER A 206 11.94 12.32 -0.87
N PHE A 207 10.97 11.46 -0.48
CA PHE A 207 10.81 10.99 0.89
C PHE A 207 11.86 9.93 1.26
N GLU A 208 12.21 9.01 0.36
CA GLU A 208 13.25 7.99 0.57
C GLU A 208 14.63 8.60 0.85
N ALA A 209 14.91 9.77 0.29
CA ALA A 209 16.17 10.50 0.50
C ALA A 209 16.22 11.27 1.83
N ALA A 210 15.14 11.25 2.62
CA ALA A 210 14.97 12.11 3.77
C ALA A 210 15.07 11.32 5.10
N ILE A 211 15.60 11.98 6.13
CA ILE A 211 15.54 11.50 7.51
C ILE A 211 14.28 12.07 8.15
N GLY A 212 13.26 11.24 8.30
CA GLY A 212 12.01 11.64 8.95
C GLY A 212 12.16 11.85 10.46
N ASN A 213 11.41 12.82 11.00
CA ASN A 213 11.36 13.13 12.42
C ASN A 213 9.90 13.17 12.88
N PRO A 214 9.54 12.64 14.08
CA PRO A 214 8.18 12.70 14.61
C PRO A 214 7.74 14.13 15.00
N ARG A 215 8.64 15.10 14.87
CA ARG A 215 8.37 16.53 15.11
C ARG A 215 9.01 17.39 14.04
N ILE A 216 8.40 18.55 13.77
CA ILE A 216 8.95 19.58 12.90
C ILE A 216 8.74 20.95 13.54
N ALA A 217 9.82 21.70 13.72
CA ALA A 217 9.82 23.00 14.39
C ALA A 217 10.15 24.14 13.42
N ASN A 218 9.98 25.39 13.88
CA ASN A 218 10.23 26.61 13.11
C ASN A 218 9.44 26.66 11.79
N ILE A 219 8.17 26.28 11.84
CA ILE A 219 7.28 26.29 10.69
C ILE A 219 6.99 27.72 10.27
N LYS A 220 7.11 27.97 8.97
CA LYS A 220 6.90 29.31 8.37
C LYS A 220 6.17 29.19 7.04
N ALA A 221 5.68 30.30 6.54
CA ALA A 221 5.10 30.37 5.19
C ALA A 221 6.10 29.86 4.14
N ASP A 222 5.56 29.24 3.09
CA ASP A 222 6.24 28.57 1.99
C ASP A 222 7.04 27.32 2.36
N ASP A 223 7.02 26.86 3.62
CA ASP A 223 7.58 25.54 3.95
C ASP A 223 6.83 24.42 3.21
N ILE A 224 7.61 23.49 2.65
CA ILE A 224 7.12 22.25 2.07
C ILE A 224 7.57 21.09 2.96
N ILE A 225 6.59 20.35 3.47
CA ILE A 225 6.78 19.31 4.47
C ILE A 225 6.24 17.99 3.90
N LEU A 226 7.14 17.06 3.62
CA LEU A 226 6.79 15.69 3.25
C LEU A 226 6.44 14.91 4.51
N PHE A 227 5.48 13.99 4.42
CA PHE A 227 5.14 13.10 5.52
C PHE A 227 4.92 11.66 5.05
N GLY A 228 5.19 10.71 5.94
CA GLY A 228 5.10 9.28 5.64
C GLY A 228 5.27 8.41 6.88
N ARG A 229 5.23 7.09 6.70
CA ARG A 229 5.44 6.07 7.74
C ARG A 229 6.55 5.13 7.35
N GLY A 230 7.53 4.94 8.22
CA GLY A 230 8.72 4.17 7.87
C GLY A 230 9.36 4.70 6.58
N ASN A 231 9.39 3.88 5.53
CA ASN A 231 9.90 4.26 4.20
C ASN A 231 8.77 4.58 3.20
N GLU A 232 7.53 4.65 3.64
CA GLU A 232 6.38 4.91 2.77
C GLU A 232 5.99 6.38 2.83
N ALA A 233 6.09 7.06 1.68
CA ALA A 233 5.59 8.42 1.53
C ALA A 233 4.06 8.42 1.49
N LEU A 234 3.42 9.25 2.30
CA LEU A 234 1.97 9.39 2.37
C LEU A 234 1.47 10.68 1.72
N GLY A 235 2.28 11.75 1.76
CA GLY A 235 1.87 13.01 1.19
C GLY A 235 2.85 14.16 1.43
N VAL A 236 2.40 15.35 1.04
CA VAL A 236 3.15 16.60 1.16
C VAL A 236 2.23 17.74 1.56
N ILE A 237 2.70 18.57 2.48
CA ILE A 237 2.03 19.79 2.95
C ILE A 237 2.77 20.99 2.39
N LYS A 238 2.04 22.02 1.95
CA LYS A 238 2.56 23.36 1.66
C LYS A 238 1.96 24.34 2.62
N ILE A 239 2.79 24.97 3.44
CA ILE A 239 2.36 26.06 4.32
C ILE A 239 2.12 27.30 3.47
N ILE A 240 0.91 27.82 3.51
CA ILE A 240 0.53 29.03 2.79
C ILE A 240 0.79 30.24 3.67
N GLN A 241 0.38 30.16 4.95
CA GLN A 241 0.56 31.26 5.89
C GLN A 241 0.61 30.75 7.33
N VAL A 242 1.32 31.45 8.18
CA VAL A 242 1.33 31.29 9.64
C VAL A 242 0.87 32.62 10.22
N TYR A 243 -0.22 32.58 10.97
CA TYR A 243 -0.74 33.71 11.72
C TYR A 243 -0.27 33.55 13.16
N ASP A 244 0.49 34.51 13.64
CA ASP A 244 1.09 34.55 14.97
C ASP A 244 0.96 36.04 15.45
N GLU A 245 -0.17 36.30 16.07
CA GLU A 245 -0.61 37.65 16.47
C GLU A 245 -0.58 37.76 18.00
N PRO A 246 -0.68 38.97 18.59
CA PRO A 246 -0.78 39.09 20.03
C PRO A 246 -1.98 38.32 20.60
N GLY A 247 -1.71 37.36 21.48
CA GLY A 247 -2.68 36.43 22.05
C GLY A 247 -2.83 35.14 21.21
N VAL A 248 -3.04 34.02 21.88
CA VAL A 248 -2.94 32.66 21.28
C VAL A 248 -4.23 32.18 20.62
N GLU A 249 -5.36 32.82 20.86
CA GLU A 249 -6.68 32.32 20.44
C GLU A 249 -6.84 32.24 18.93
N ASN A 250 -6.16 33.11 18.19
CA ASN A 250 -6.23 33.19 16.74
C ASN A 250 -4.99 32.71 16.01
N ASP A 251 -3.97 32.28 16.74
CA ASP A 251 -2.76 31.75 16.16
C ASP A 251 -3.05 30.46 15.40
N ARG A 252 -2.66 30.42 14.13
CA ARG A 252 -3.01 29.30 13.26
C ARG A 252 -2.10 29.15 12.06
N TYR A 253 -2.09 27.95 11.56
CA TYR A 253 -1.49 27.58 10.29
C TYR A 253 -2.57 27.49 9.21
N TYR A 254 -2.26 28.01 8.04
CA TYR A 254 -3.06 27.87 6.84
C TYR A 254 -2.24 27.13 5.79
N PHE A 255 -2.71 25.99 5.32
CA PHE A 255 -1.93 25.12 4.45
C PHE A 255 -2.78 24.33 3.47
N ASN A 256 -2.13 23.79 2.45
CA ASN A 256 -2.66 22.80 1.55
C ASN A 256 -1.95 21.46 1.77
N VAL A 257 -2.64 20.35 1.52
CA VAL A 257 -2.06 19.01 1.61
C VAL A 257 -2.37 18.21 0.35
N LYS A 258 -1.36 17.53 -0.17
CA LYS A 258 -1.52 16.52 -1.23
C LYS A 258 -1.18 15.14 -0.68
N ARG A 259 -1.98 14.14 -1.02
CA ARG A 259 -1.76 12.74 -0.62
C ARG A 259 -2.04 11.77 -1.75
N LEU A 260 -1.65 10.53 -1.55
CA LEU A 260 -2.14 9.43 -2.36
C LEU A 260 -3.65 9.30 -2.20
N ARG A 261 -4.36 9.12 -3.30
CA ARG A 261 -5.80 8.93 -3.27
C ARG A 261 -6.13 7.63 -2.56
N ALA A 262 -6.99 7.68 -1.54
CA ALA A 262 -7.44 6.48 -0.85
C ALA A 262 -8.24 5.59 -1.80
N GLY A 263 -7.81 4.33 -1.97
CA GLY A 263 -8.52 3.33 -2.79
C GLY A 263 -8.30 3.43 -4.29
N SER A 264 -7.29 4.16 -4.74
CA SER A 264 -6.82 4.07 -6.14
C SER A 264 -5.92 2.86 -6.34
#